data_db3074df48e5375c9dd24ea48fdf1921
#
_entry.id   db3074df48e5375c9dd24ea48fdf1921
#
_cell.length_a   1.000
_cell.length_b   1.000
_cell.length_c   1.000
_cell.angle_alpha   90.00
_cell.angle_beta   90.00
_cell.angle_gamma   90.00
#
_symmetry.space_group_name_H-M   'P 1'
#
loop_
_entity.id
_entity.type
_entity.pdbx_description
1 polymer ?
#
loop_
_entity_poly.entity_id
_entity_poly.type
_entity_poly.pdbx_seq_one_letter_code
_entity_poly.pdbx_strand_id
1 'polypeptide(L)'
;MAKGSVIYNEFHTFKDPYTGKMLTRLTAPEQVNHHPYFYYKMITNDNRYLIYASERNEQRHLYRMDLSDGSALQLTEGAGVHDFGCSLTSDDRYLIYCRDKQIIRLDMDTLAEEAFYESPDGWNPNPNPGLSSDDKYLVLVEMNENDVIPSNGDWSTFEPQWAIKPHCRIVYVDIERQTSHIVHEELNCWLGHPQLRPHDPSTVLFCHEGPGHLIDARLWLIQADGTNLRCAKTQTHDELITHEYWLADGSRFAFVYRHKDYELHESIRFMDPFTLEEEIWMDSSKYCHFISNNNNSNIVGDGQLSEQHFIYLIDVQQRREEKLCSHGTSWKPYGNTQDAHPHPTFAPDGSFIIFTSDMEGIPCIYKIDLN
;
A
#
# COMPACT_ATOMS: atom_id res chain seq x y z
N MET A 1 -16.97 9.58 17.46
CA MET A 1 -18.13 9.91 16.61
C MET A 1 -18.74 8.61 16.14
N ALA A 2 -19.97 8.62 15.66
CA ALA A 2 -20.62 7.41 15.16
C ALA A 2 -20.43 7.28 13.65
N LYS A 3 -20.51 6.07 13.13
CA LYS A 3 -20.61 5.75 11.71
C LYS A 3 -21.72 6.57 11.05
N GLY A 4 -21.47 7.13 9.89
CA GLY A 4 -22.39 8.04 9.20
C GLY A 4 -22.30 9.52 9.64
N SER A 5 -21.47 9.86 10.63
CA SER A 5 -21.22 11.26 11.00
C SER A 5 -20.34 11.94 9.94
N VAL A 6 -20.59 13.22 9.73
CA VAL A 6 -19.80 14.05 8.79
C VAL A 6 -18.92 15.00 9.58
N ILE A 7 -17.67 15.08 9.18
CA ILE A 7 -16.70 16.10 9.61
C ILE A 7 -16.30 16.98 8.42
N TYR A 8 -15.70 18.12 8.68
CA TYR A 8 -15.20 19.01 7.65
C TYR A 8 -13.69 19.22 7.82
N ASN A 9 -12.95 19.05 6.75
CA ASN A 9 -11.53 19.37 6.67
C ASN A 9 -11.38 20.69 5.90
N GLU A 10 -10.75 21.67 6.51
CA GLU A 10 -10.39 22.90 5.83
C GLU A 10 -9.15 22.67 4.97
N PHE A 11 -9.28 22.83 3.68
CA PHE A 11 -8.16 22.70 2.74
C PHE A 11 -7.24 23.91 2.88
N HIS A 12 -5.95 23.63 3.01
CA HIS A 12 -4.93 24.66 3.08
C HIS A 12 -3.97 24.56 1.89
N THR A 13 -4.03 25.53 1.00
CA THR A 13 -3.18 25.57 -0.21
C THR A 13 -2.02 26.54 0.00
N PHE A 14 -0.82 26.07 -0.27
CA PHE A 14 0.42 26.84 -0.15
C PHE A 14 1.40 26.46 -1.26
N LYS A 15 2.44 27.28 -1.39
CA LYS A 15 3.47 27.11 -2.40
C LYS A 15 4.64 26.33 -1.80
N ASP A 16 5.05 25.23 -2.44
CA ASP A 16 6.26 24.53 -2.08
C ASP A 16 7.48 25.45 -2.22
N PRO A 17 8.30 25.61 -1.17
CA PRO A 17 9.40 26.57 -1.18
C PRO A 17 10.54 26.22 -2.14
N TYR A 18 10.66 24.95 -2.54
CA TYR A 18 11.77 24.46 -3.37
C TYR A 18 11.41 24.43 -4.86
N THR A 19 10.21 23.98 -5.20
CA THR A 19 9.76 23.83 -6.58
C THR A 19 8.88 24.98 -7.06
N GLY A 20 8.25 25.66 -6.12
CA GLY A 20 7.29 26.71 -6.39
C GLY A 20 5.92 26.23 -6.85
N LYS A 21 5.69 24.90 -6.90
CA LYS A 21 4.37 24.32 -7.23
C LYS A 21 3.38 24.49 -6.07
N MET A 22 2.09 24.50 -6.39
CA MET A 22 1.02 24.60 -5.39
C MET A 22 0.75 23.21 -4.79
N LEU A 23 0.66 23.19 -3.46
CA LEU A 23 0.40 22.00 -2.65
C LEU A 23 -0.83 22.27 -1.81
N THR A 24 -1.74 21.31 -1.69
CA THR A 24 -2.94 21.43 -0.86
C THR A 24 -2.93 20.36 0.23
N ARG A 25 -2.90 20.77 1.50
CA ARG A 25 -3.21 19.88 2.61
C ARG A 25 -4.70 19.63 2.65
N LEU A 26 -5.10 18.34 2.67
CA LEU A 26 -6.50 17.92 2.63
C LEU A 26 -7.09 17.62 4.01
N THR A 27 -6.26 17.30 5.00
CA THR A 27 -6.72 16.88 6.33
C THR A 27 -6.27 17.87 7.42
N ALA A 28 -7.03 17.90 8.52
CA ALA A 28 -6.73 18.77 9.64
C ALA A 28 -5.46 18.31 10.39
N PRO A 29 -4.56 19.26 10.77
CA PRO A 29 -3.27 18.94 11.40
C PRO A 29 -3.36 18.62 12.91
N GLU A 30 -4.55 18.49 13.46
CA GLU A 30 -4.79 18.10 14.86
C GLU A 30 -5.01 16.59 15.03
N GLN A 31 -5.04 15.83 13.93
CA GLN A 31 -5.33 14.41 13.92
C GLN A 31 -4.31 13.68 13.07
N VAL A 32 -3.98 12.43 13.45
CA VAL A 32 -3.15 11.55 12.62
C VAL A 32 -4.01 11.04 11.47
N ASN A 33 -3.59 11.29 10.23
CA ASN A 33 -4.31 10.88 9.03
C ASN A 33 -3.35 10.17 8.06
N HIS A 34 -3.77 9.01 7.58
CA HIS A 34 -3.06 8.26 6.56
C HIS A 34 -4.02 7.85 5.44
N HIS A 35 -3.54 7.88 4.21
CA HIS A 35 -4.21 7.15 3.14
C HIS A 35 -3.73 5.69 3.14
N PRO A 36 -4.47 4.74 2.52
CA PRO A 36 -4.05 3.35 2.37
C PRO A 36 -2.69 3.21 1.68
N TYR A 37 -2.10 2.02 1.75
CA TYR A 37 -0.84 1.75 1.09
C TYR A 37 -0.92 2.02 -0.42
N PHE A 38 0.14 2.51 -1.02
CA PHE A 38 0.17 3.19 -2.33
C PHE A 38 -0.45 2.43 -3.51
N TYR A 39 -0.52 1.11 -3.49
CA TYR A 39 -1.11 0.32 -4.57
C TYR A 39 -2.61 -0.01 -4.40
N TYR A 40 -3.23 0.37 -3.28
CA TYR A 40 -4.67 0.20 -3.11
C TYR A 40 -5.47 1.29 -3.82
N LYS A 41 -6.64 0.90 -4.33
CA LYS A 41 -7.58 1.87 -4.89
C LYS A 41 -8.27 2.62 -3.76
N MET A 42 -7.93 3.88 -3.60
CA MET A 42 -8.44 4.74 -2.52
C MET A 42 -9.18 5.98 -3.02
N ILE A 43 -9.12 6.26 -4.31
CA ILE A 43 -9.82 7.38 -4.95
C ILE A 43 -10.87 6.81 -5.89
N THR A 44 -12.09 7.39 -5.87
CA THR A 44 -13.18 6.96 -6.77
C THR A 44 -12.87 7.28 -8.23
N ASN A 45 -13.45 6.51 -9.16
CA ASN A 45 -13.19 6.62 -10.60
C ASN A 45 -13.48 8.01 -11.18
N ASP A 46 -14.41 8.74 -10.54
CA ASP A 46 -14.75 10.12 -10.90
C ASP A 46 -13.83 11.18 -10.24
N ASN A 47 -12.77 10.73 -9.52
CA ASN A 47 -11.83 11.57 -8.75
C ASN A 47 -12.47 12.42 -7.65
N ARG A 48 -13.70 12.12 -7.27
CA ARG A 48 -14.44 12.95 -6.32
C ARG A 48 -14.14 12.62 -4.87
N TYR A 49 -14.02 11.33 -4.55
CA TYR A 49 -13.88 10.89 -3.16
C TYR A 49 -12.54 10.22 -2.89
N LEU A 50 -11.97 10.53 -1.73
CA LEU A 50 -10.78 9.91 -1.17
C LEU A 50 -11.14 9.09 0.06
N ILE A 51 -10.70 7.82 0.12
CA ILE A 51 -10.74 6.99 1.31
C ILE A 51 -9.46 7.20 2.10
N TYR A 52 -9.59 7.45 3.40
CA TYR A 52 -8.44 7.61 4.29
C TYR A 52 -8.79 7.18 5.72
N ALA A 53 -7.76 6.90 6.51
CA ALA A 53 -7.86 6.64 7.94
C ALA A 53 -7.56 7.91 8.73
N SER A 54 -8.32 8.13 9.80
CA SER A 54 -8.08 9.21 10.76
C SER A 54 -8.19 8.65 12.18
N GLU A 55 -7.22 9.00 13.02
CA GLU A 55 -7.25 8.68 14.43
C GLU A 55 -7.81 9.85 15.23
N ARG A 56 -8.95 9.62 15.87
CA ARG A 56 -9.68 10.64 16.65
C ARG A 56 -10.11 10.04 17.99
N ASN A 57 -9.81 10.74 19.09
CA ASN A 57 -10.13 10.24 20.44
C ASN A 57 -9.60 8.81 20.67
N GLU A 58 -8.35 8.56 20.27
CA GLU A 58 -7.67 7.25 20.41
C GLU A 58 -8.35 6.11 19.66
N GLN A 59 -9.22 6.43 18.69
CA GLN A 59 -9.90 5.47 17.82
C GLN A 59 -9.63 5.78 16.37
N ARG A 60 -9.24 4.74 15.63
CA ARG A 60 -8.97 4.81 14.20
C ARG A 60 -10.21 4.37 13.43
N HIS A 61 -10.61 5.21 12.47
CA HIS A 61 -11.71 4.92 11.56
C HIS A 61 -11.37 5.30 10.13
N LEU A 62 -12.04 4.64 9.18
CA LEU A 62 -11.99 5.00 7.77
C LEU A 62 -13.04 6.07 7.46
N TYR A 63 -12.67 6.97 6.58
CA TYR A 63 -13.49 8.10 6.14
C TYR A 63 -13.51 8.18 4.62
N ARG A 64 -14.61 8.69 4.07
CA ARG A 64 -14.75 9.10 2.66
C ARG A 64 -14.83 10.61 2.61
N MET A 65 -13.79 11.27 2.09
CA MET A 65 -13.71 12.73 1.92
C MET A 65 -14.18 13.13 0.53
N ASP A 66 -15.04 14.12 0.42
CA ASP A 66 -15.31 14.81 -0.85
C ASP A 66 -14.17 15.81 -1.12
N LEU A 67 -13.44 15.60 -2.22
CA LEU A 67 -12.29 16.42 -2.61
C LEU A 67 -12.67 17.79 -3.12
N SER A 68 -13.97 18.07 -3.30
CA SER A 68 -14.45 19.38 -3.72
C SER A 68 -14.67 20.36 -2.57
N ASP A 69 -15.02 19.88 -1.37
CA ASP A 69 -15.39 20.72 -0.22
C ASP A 69 -14.82 20.30 1.13
N GLY A 70 -14.09 19.16 1.20
CA GLY A 70 -13.47 18.66 2.44
C GLY A 70 -14.44 18.00 3.41
N SER A 71 -15.72 17.85 3.08
CA SER A 71 -16.65 17.06 3.88
C SER A 71 -16.24 15.60 3.90
N ALA A 72 -16.19 14.98 5.08
CA ALA A 72 -15.75 13.60 5.21
C ALA A 72 -16.71 12.78 6.07
N LEU A 73 -17.28 11.74 5.46
CA LEU A 73 -18.20 10.81 6.07
C LEU A 73 -17.44 9.69 6.79
N GLN A 74 -17.70 9.48 8.07
CA GLN A 74 -17.14 8.35 8.81
C GLN A 74 -17.78 7.04 8.35
N LEU A 75 -16.96 6.12 7.84
CA LEU A 75 -17.39 4.85 7.25
C LEU A 75 -17.47 3.72 8.27
N THR A 76 -16.60 3.72 9.27
CA THR A 76 -16.46 2.62 10.22
C THR A 76 -16.65 3.07 11.66
N GLU A 77 -16.97 2.13 12.55
CA GLU A 77 -17.05 2.34 13.99
C GLU A 77 -16.51 1.12 14.75
N GLY A 78 -16.28 1.25 16.07
CA GLY A 78 -15.68 0.22 16.88
C GLY A 78 -14.15 0.15 16.76
N ALA A 79 -13.54 -0.75 17.51
CA ALA A 79 -12.09 -0.97 17.52
C ALA A 79 -11.66 -1.92 16.40
N GLY A 80 -10.34 -2.12 16.26
CA GLY A 80 -9.75 -3.14 15.39
C GLY A 80 -9.70 -2.79 13.91
N VAL A 81 -10.16 -1.59 13.50
CA VAL A 81 -10.06 -1.14 12.10
C VAL A 81 -8.62 -0.86 11.73
N HIS A 82 -8.19 -1.46 10.61
CA HIS A 82 -6.83 -1.27 10.10
C HIS A 82 -6.78 -0.18 9.03
N ASP A 83 -5.74 0.65 9.06
CA ASP A 83 -5.60 1.85 8.20
C ASP A 83 -4.82 1.60 6.91
N PHE A 84 -4.09 0.49 6.82
CA PHE A 84 -3.09 0.28 5.79
C PHE A 84 -3.63 -0.43 4.55
N GLY A 85 -4.44 -1.46 4.73
CA GLY A 85 -4.89 -2.33 3.67
C GLY A 85 -6.39 -2.24 3.41
N CYS A 86 -6.89 -1.09 2.96
CA CYS A 86 -8.26 -1.00 2.48
C CYS A 86 -8.30 -0.58 1.01
N SER A 87 -9.27 -1.12 0.25
CA SER A 87 -9.40 -0.87 -1.18
C SER A 87 -10.85 -0.74 -1.60
N LEU A 88 -11.15 0.27 -2.42
CA LEU A 88 -12.41 0.33 -3.16
C LEU A 88 -12.48 -0.79 -4.19
N THR A 89 -13.68 -1.29 -4.46
CA THR A 89 -13.96 -2.14 -5.61
C THR A 89 -13.80 -1.35 -6.92
N SER A 90 -13.70 -2.07 -8.04
CA SER A 90 -13.48 -1.47 -9.37
C SER A 90 -14.59 -0.49 -9.77
N ASP A 91 -15.80 -0.72 -9.29
CA ASP A 91 -17.01 0.10 -9.53
C ASP A 91 -17.31 1.15 -8.44
N ASP A 92 -16.40 1.31 -7.44
CA ASP A 92 -16.53 2.20 -6.28
C ASP A 92 -17.68 1.88 -5.31
N ARG A 93 -18.39 0.79 -5.53
CA ARG A 93 -19.58 0.46 -4.75
C ARG A 93 -19.26 -0.01 -3.34
N TYR A 94 -18.18 -0.75 -3.19
CA TYR A 94 -17.80 -1.31 -1.90
C TYR A 94 -16.38 -0.89 -1.50
N LEU A 95 -16.16 -0.82 -0.19
CA LEU A 95 -14.84 -0.75 0.43
C LEU A 95 -14.53 -2.09 1.10
N ILE A 96 -13.42 -2.71 0.74
CA ILE A 96 -12.90 -3.91 1.40
C ILE A 96 -11.86 -3.47 2.42
N TYR A 97 -11.97 -3.94 3.65
CA TYR A 97 -11.04 -3.60 4.72
C TYR A 97 -10.94 -4.68 5.79
N CYS A 98 -9.89 -4.63 6.61
CA CYS A 98 -9.66 -5.54 7.72
C CYS A 98 -10.10 -4.90 9.04
N ARG A 99 -10.83 -5.67 9.87
CA ARG A 99 -11.14 -5.35 11.27
C ARG A 99 -10.86 -6.58 12.12
N ASP A 100 -9.88 -6.50 13.00
CA ASP A 100 -9.39 -7.64 13.79
C ASP A 100 -9.10 -8.86 12.88
N LYS A 101 -9.83 -9.96 13.03
CA LYS A 101 -9.69 -11.17 12.22
C LYS A 101 -10.58 -11.23 10.96
N GLN A 102 -11.41 -10.21 10.76
CA GLN A 102 -12.42 -10.20 9.71
C GLN A 102 -12.01 -9.37 8.51
N ILE A 103 -12.31 -9.88 7.32
CA ILE A 103 -12.30 -9.10 6.08
C ILE A 103 -13.76 -8.73 5.77
N ILE A 104 -13.97 -7.42 5.70
CA ILE A 104 -15.31 -6.82 5.64
C ILE A 104 -15.49 -6.12 4.30
N ARG A 105 -16.67 -6.29 3.72
CA ARG A 105 -17.19 -5.53 2.61
C ARG A 105 -18.20 -4.50 3.15
N LEU A 106 -17.91 -3.21 2.92
CA LEU A 106 -18.79 -2.11 3.31
C LEU A 106 -19.41 -1.50 2.06
N ASP A 107 -20.73 -1.45 1.99
CA ASP A 107 -21.47 -0.77 0.93
C ASP A 107 -21.36 0.75 1.11
N MET A 108 -20.84 1.46 0.11
CA MET A 108 -20.48 2.88 0.18
C MET A 108 -21.69 3.82 0.22
N ASP A 109 -22.87 3.34 -0.15
CA ASP A 109 -24.11 4.14 -0.13
C ASP A 109 -24.89 3.94 1.18
N THR A 110 -25.06 2.68 1.57
CA THR A 110 -25.89 2.33 2.75
C THR A 110 -25.11 2.23 4.04
N LEU A 111 -23.79 2.13 3.95
CA LEU A 111 -22.84 1.84 5.04
C LEU A 111 -23.08 0.47 5.69
N ALA A 112 -23.82 -0.43 5.05
CA ALA A 112 -23.99 -1.79 5.52
C ALA A 112 -22.67 -2.56 5.42
N GLU A 113 -22.35 -3.33 6.45
CA GLU A 113 -21.15 -4.17 6.52
C GLU A 113 -21.51 -5.64 6.43
N GLU A 114 -20.68 -6.40 5.73
CA GLU A 114 -20.73 -7.84 5.64
C GLU A 114 -19.32 -8.41 5.80
N ALA A 115 -19.10 -9.20 6.85
CA ALA A 115 -17.88 -9.99 6.98
C ALA A 115 -18.00 -11.21 6.06
N PHE A 116 -17.20 -11.29 5.02
CA PHE A 116 -17.22 -12.42 4.07
C PHE A 116 -16.10 -13.42 4.32
N TYR A 117 -15.12 -13.06 5.13
CA TYR A 117 -14.06 -13.95 5.59
C TYR A 117 -13.67 -13.63 7.03
N GLU A 118 -13.36 -14.65 7.80
CA GLU A 118 -12.82 -14.55 9.15
C GLU A 118 -11.69 -15.56 9.31
N SER A 119 -10.53 -15.09 9.76
CA SER A 119 -9.39 -15.96 10.07
C SER A 119 -9.77 -16.91 11.21
N PRO A 120 -9.52 -18.22 11.06
CA PRO A 120 -9.86 -19.18 12.10
C PRO A 120 -8.99 -19.01 13.36
N ASP A 121 -9.40 -19.65 14.45
CA ASP A 121 -8.64 -19.67 15.69
C ASP A 121 -7.20 -20.12 15.47
N GLY A 122 -6.27 -19.44 16.12
CA GLY A 122 -4.84 -19.67 15.99
C GLY A 122 -4.17 -18.88 14.85
N TRP A 123 -4.94 -18.10 14.07
CA TRP A 123 -4.42 -17.31 12.95
C TRP A 123 -4.85 -15.85 13.02
N ASN A 124 -3.92 -14.96 12.67
CA ASN A 124 -4.18 -13.53 12.49
C ASN A 124 -3.94 -13.13 11.02
N PRO A 125 -4.86 -12.40 10.39
CA PRO A 125 -4.65 -11.90 9.06
C PRO A 125 -3.60 -10.78 9.09
N ASN A 126 -2.72 -10.77 8.10
CA ASN A 126 -2.00 -9.56 7.75
C ASN A 126 -3.01 -8.58 7.12
N PRO A 127 -3.09 -7.34 7.60
CA PRO A 127 -4.12 -6.39 7.16
C PRO A 127 -3.92 -5.83 5.74
N ASN A 128 -3.10 -6.45 4.92
CA ASN A 128 -2.78 -6.06 3.54
C ASN A 128 -3.30 -7.08 2.52
N PRO A 129 -4.62 -7.32 2.43
CA PRO A 129 -5.17 -8.26 1.46
C PRO A 129 -5.06 -7.72 0.03
N GLY A 130 -4.84 -8.59 -0.94
CA GLY A 130 -4.86 -8.27 -2.37
C GLY A 130 -6.22 -8.58 -3.00
N LEU A 131 -6.97 -7.56 -3.42
CA LEU A 131 -8.24 -7.72 -4.15
C LEU A 131 -7.96 -7.93 -5.64
N SER A 132 -8.71 -8.84 -6.30
CA SER A 132 -8.64 -9.01 -7.74
C SER A 132 -9.26 -7.83 -8.50
N SER A 133 -8.79 -7.56 -9.70
CA SER A 133 -9.28 -6.44 -10.53
C SER A 133 -10.75 -6.59 -10.98
N ASP A 134 -11.32 -7.78 -10.85
CA ASP A 134 -12.74 -8.07 -11.12
C ASP A 134 -13.60 -8.17 -9.84
N ASP A 135 -13.01 -7.83 -8.69
CA ASP A 135 -13.63 -7.80 -7.35
C ASP A 135 -14.21 -9.13 -6.84
N LYS A 136 -13.85 -10.26 -7.48
CA LYS A 136 -14.42 -11.58 -7.13
C LYS A 136 -13.58 -12.37 -6.13
N TYR A 137 -12.28 -12.09 -6.09
CA TYR A 137 -11.32 -12.84 -5.32
C TYR A 137 -10.46 -11.94 -4.46
N LEU A 138 -10.03 -12.50 -3.35
CA LEU A 138 -9.11 -11.83 -2.45
C LEU A 138 -8.02 -12.83 -2.02
N VAL A 139 -6.80 -12.35 -1.91
CA VAL A 139 -5.68 -13.10 -1.34
C VAL A 139 -5.18 -12.40 -0.10
N LEU A 140 -4.87 -13.15 0.96
CA LEU A 140 -4.30 -12.60 2.19
C LEU A 140 -3.24 -13.54 2.75
N VAL A 141 -2.35 -12.98 3.56
CA VAL A 141 -1.44 -13.75 4.42
C VAL A 141 -2.04 -13.85 5.81
N GLU A 142 -1.95 -15.02 6.41
CA GLU A 142 -2.19 -15.22 7.83
C GLU A 142 -0.93 -15.70 8.53
N MET A 143 -0.71 -15.22 9.73
CA MET A 143 0.38 -15.60 10.62
C MET A 143 -0.19 -16.31 11.85
N ASN A 144 0.51 -17.34 12.33
CA ASN A 144 0.11 -18.01 13.58
C ASN A 144 0.11 -16.99 14.72
N GLU A 145 -0.94 -17.00 15.54
CA GLU A 145 -1.12 -16.03 16.64
C GLU A 145 0.04 -16.03 17.64
N ASN A 146 0.67 -17.18 17.87
CA ASN A 146 1.78 -17.30 18.81
C ASN A 146 3.08 -16.69 18.27
N ASP A 147 3.12 -16.41 16.97
CA ASP A 147 4.29 -15.86 16.28
C ASP A 147 4.15 -14.36 15.99
N VAL A 148 3.07 -13.72 16.44
CA VAL A 148 2.86 -12.28 16.26
C VAL A 148 3.54 -11.50 17.37
N ILE A 149 4.49 -10.65 17.02
CA ILE A 149 5.06 -9.66 17.96
C ILE A 149 4.21 -8.39 17.90
N PRO A 150 3.60 -7.98 19.01
CA PRO A 150 2.87 -6.71 19.05
C PRO A 150 3.75 -5.54 18.61
N SER A 151 3.29 -4.79 17.63
CA SER A 151 3.96 -3.59 17.13
C SER A 151 3.10 -2.36 17.41
N ASN A 152 3.75 -1.26 17.75
CA ASN A 152 3.13 0.06 17.88
C ASN A 152 3.43 0.96 16.68
N GLY A 153 3.70 0.36 15.52
CA GLY A 153 3.93 1.05 14.27
C GLY A 153 5.36 1.56 14.08
N ASP A 154 6.32 1.06 14.83
CA ASP A 154 7.73 1.38 14.63
C ASP A 154 8.53 0.20 14.05
N TRP A 155 9.66 0.51 13.44
CA TRP A 155 10.56 -0.48 12.83
C TRP A 155 11.32 -1.34 13.82
N SER A 156 11.25 -1.03 15.13
CA SER A 156 12.00 -1.77 16.17
C SER A 156 11.56 -3.23 16.29
N THR A 157 10.33 -3.54 15.90
CA THR A 157 9.78 -4.90 15.92
C THR A 157 10.02 -5.69 14.63
N PHE A 158 10.54 -5.06 13.57
CA PHE A 158 10.66 -5.68 12.25
C PHE A 158 11.67 -6.85 12.23
N GLU A 159 12.89 -6.62 12.68
CA GLU A 159 13.90 -7.68 12.79
C GLU A 159 13.54 -8.74 13.84
N PRO A 160 13.06 -8.39 15.05
CA PRO A 160 12.50 -9.36 15.98
C PRO A 160 11.39 -10.24 15.39
N GLN A 161 10.43 -9.66 14.66
CA GLN A 161 9.36 -10.42 14.00
C GLN A 161 9.92 -11.42 12.97
N TRP A 162 10.92 -11.03 12.19
CA TRP A 162 11.61 -11.94 11.28
C TRP A 162 12.38 -13.03 12.04
N ALA A 163 13.06 -12.68 13.14
CA ALA A 163 13.95 -13.57 13.89
C ALA A 163 13.24 -14.76 14.56
N ILE A 164 11.96 -14.61 14.92
CA ILE A 164 11.17 -15.71 15.46
C ILE A 164 10.78 -16.75 14.41
N LYS A 165 11.00 -16.44 13.12
CA LYS A 165 10.70 -17.32 11.99
C LYS A 165 9.25 -17.81 12.01
N PRO A 166 8.30 -16.90 11.79
CA PRO A 166 6.89 -17.20 11.98
C PRO A 166 6.37 -18.26 11.02
N HIS A 167 5.31 -18.93 11.44
CA HIS A 167 4.51 -19.79 10.60
C HIS A 167 3.45 -18.95 9.89
N CYS A 168 3.51 -18.90 8.57
CA CYS A 168 2.59 -18.12 7.74
C CYS A 168 1.91 -18.98 6.68
N ARG A 169 0.75 -18.52 6.22
CA ARG A 169 0.07 -19.12 5.07
C ARG A 169 -0.59 -18.08 4.19
N ILE A 170 -0.73 -18.38 2.91
CA ILE A 170 -1.48 -17.59 1.94
C ILE A 170 -2.85 -18.22 1.76
N VAL A 171 -3.89 -17.44 1.95
CA VAL A 171 -5.28 -17.87 1.80
C VAL A 171 -5.89 -17.15 0.61
N TYR A 172 -6.59 -17.89 -0.24
CA TYR A 172 -7.38 -17.38 -1.36
C TYR A 172 -8.86 -17.48 -1.03
N VAL A 173 -9.60 -16.40 -1.25
CA VAL A 173 -11.01 -16.27 -0.89
C VAL A 173 -11.83 -15.96 -2.15
N ASP A 174 -12.87 -16.75 -2.40
CA ASP A 174 -13.94 -16.42 -3.34
C ASP A 174 -14.99 -15.59 -2.59
N ILE A 175 -15.08 -14.31 -2.93
CA ILE A 175 -15.89 -13.33 -2.19
C ILE A 175 -17.38 -13.62 -2.36
N GLU A 176 -17.80 -14.01 -3.54
CA GLU A 176 -19.21 -14.27 -3.83
C GLU A 176 -19.69 -15.57 -3.17
N ARG A 177 -18.88 -16.64 -3.24
CA ARG A 177 -19.22 -17.93 -2.63
C ARG A 177 -18.94 -17.99 -1.14
N GLN A 178 -18.17 -17.03 -0.63
CA GLN A 178 -17.67 -17.01 0.76
C GLN A 178 -16.94 -18.31 1.13
N THR A 179 -16.12 -18.79 0.21
CA THR A 179 -15.29 -19.98 0.39
C THR A 179 -13.82 -19.62 0.29
N SER A 180 -12.98 -20.35 1.01
CA SER A 180 -11.54 -20.13 1.01
C SER A 180 -10.76 -21.42 0.96
N HIS A 181 -9.51 -21.34 0.51
CA HIS A 181 -8.55 -22.43 0.59
C HIS A 181 -7.13 -21.88 0.80
N ILE A 182 -6.26 -22.71 1.35
CA ILE A 182 -4.85 -22.40 1.53
C ILE A 182 -4.14 -22.62 0.19
N VAL A 183 -3.50 -21.57 -0.32
CA VAL A 183 -2.68 -21.62 -1.54
C VAL A 183 -1.27 -22.10 -1.24
N HIS A 184 -0.71 -21.60 -0.13
CA HIS A 184 0.64 -21.90 0.29
C HIS A 184 0.75 -21.80 1.81
N GLU A 185 1.57 -22.63 2.40
CA GLU A 185 1.84 -22.60 3.84
C GLU A 185 3.33 -22.87 4.06
N GLU A 186 3.97 -22.03 4.86
CA GLU A 186 5.40 -22.10 5.09
C GLU A 186 5.74 -21.93 6.56
N LEU A 187 6.49 -22.89 7.08
CA LEU A 187 7.05 -22.86 8.43
C LEU A 187 8.37 -22.07 8.41
N ASN A 188 8.58 -21.28 9.46
CA ASN A 188 9.82 -20.53 9.65
C ASN A 188 10.06 -19.43 8.59
N CYS A 189 9.01 -18.90 7.99
CA CYS A 189 9.10 -17.86 7.01
C CYS A 189 7.99 -16.81 7.19
N TRP A 190 8.37 -15.55 7.24
CA TRP A 190 7.44 -14.44 7.24
C TRP A 190 6.99 -14.13 5.81
N LEU A 191 5.73 -14.38 5.50
CA LEU A 191 5.12 -14.05 4.22
C LEU A 191 4.46 -12.66 4.28
N GLY A 192 4.50 -11.91 3.18
CA GLY A 192 3.92 -10.57 3.10
C GLY A 192 3.43 -10.18 1.70
N HIS A 193 2.75 -9.05 1.62
CA HIS A 193 2.34 -8.34 0.41
C HIS A 193 1.72 -9.21 -0.70
N PRO A 194 0.71 -10.06 -0.39
CA PRO A 194 0.09 -10.89 -1.40
C PRO A 194 -0.75 -10.04 -2.36
N GLN A 195 -0.55 -10.23 -3.66
CA GLN A 195 -1.23 -9.48 -4.71
C GLN A 195 -1.70 -10.41 -5.81
N LEU A 196 -2.93 -10.25 -6.26
CA LEU A 196 -3.45 -10.93 -7.44
C LEU A 196 -3.04 -10.17 -8.71
N ARG A 197 -2.61 -10.91 -9.73
CA ARG A 197 -2.26 -10.31 -11.01
C ARG A 197 -3.50 -9.66 -11.62
N PRO A 198 -3.43 -8.38 -12.06
CA PRO A 198 -4.53 -7.75 -12.78
C PRO A 198 -4.95 -8.56 -14.00
N HIS A 199 -6.27 -8.72 -14.20
CA HIS A 199 -6.91 -9.49 -15.28
C HIS A 199 -6.64 -11.01 -15.30
N ASP A 200 -5.85 -11.51 -14.32
CA ASP A 200 -5.57 -12.93 -14.16
C ASP A 200 -5.43 -13.29 -12.67
N PRO A 201 -6.54 -13.45 -11.94
CA PRO A 201 -6.52 -13.71 -10.50
C PRO A 201 -6.01 -15.12 -10.15
N SER A 202 -5.64 -15.93 -11.14
CA SER A 202 -4.99 -17.22 -10.90
C SER A 202 -3.51 -17.10 -10.54
N THR A 203 -2.88 -15.93 -10.73
CA THR A 203 -1.47 -15.71 -10.43
C THR A 203 -1.33 -14.80 -9.20
N VAL A 204 -0.63 -15.28 -8.18
CA VAL A 204 -0.34 -14.57 -6.93
C VAL A 204 1.13 -14.20 -6.89
N LEU A 205 1.42 -12.91 -6.69
CA LEU A 205 2.73 -12.38 -6.30
C LEU A 205 2.72 -12.21 -4.78
N PHE A 206 3.78 -12.63 -4.11
CA PHE A 206 3.96 -12.42 -2.67
C PHE A 206 5.44 -12.30 -2.33
N CYS A 207 5.74 -11.89 -1.11
CA CYS A 207 7.12 -11.77 -0.68
C CYS A 207 7.46 -12.61 0.56
N HIS A 208 8.74 -12.97 0.67
CA HIS A 208 9.35 -13.29 1.94
C HIS A 208 9.76 -11.98 2.61
N GLU A 209 9.12 -11.67 3.74
CA GLU A 209 9.30 -10.42 4.46
C GLU A 209 10.45 -10.48 5.44
N GLY A 210 11.10 -9.36 5.68
CA GLY A 210 12.16 -9.23 6.67
C GLY A 210 13.26 -8.24 6.26
N PRO A 211 14.29 -8.05 7.11
CA PRO A 211 15.43 -7.21 6.79
C PRO A 211 16.14 -7.67 5.53
N GLY A 212 16.33 -6.78 4.57
CA GLY A 212 16.81 -7.14 3.22
C GLY A 212 18.12 -7.93 3.21
N HIS A 213 19.05 -7.63 4.13
CA HIS A 213 20.33 -8.34 4.26
C HIS A 213 20.21 -9.76 4.86
N LEU A 214 19.02 -10.16 5.31
CA LEU A 214 18.72 -11.48 5.89
C LEU A 214 17.78 -12.30 5.00
N ILE A 215 17.37 -11.76 3.85
CA ILE A 215 16.46 -12.40 2.91
C ILE A 215 17.25 -12.84 1.66
N ASP A 216 17.24 -14.12 1.34
CA ASP A 216 17.93 -14.67 0.16
C ASP A 216 17.09 -14.55 -1.13
N ALA A 217 15.78 -14.44 -1.00
CA ALA A 217 14.85 -14.28 -2.12
C ALA A 217 13.54 -13.66 -1.62
N ARG A 218 13.27 -12.40 -2.01
CA ARG A 218 12.05 -11.71 -1.60
C ARG A 218 10.85 -12.06 -2.47
N LEU A 219 11.02 -12.07 -3.79
CA LEU A 219 9.90 -12.10 -4.75
C LEU A 219 9.55 -13.52 -5.17
N TRP A 220 8.28 -13.88 -5.00
CA TRP A 220 7.74 -15.20 -5.29
C TRP A 220 6.44 -15.13 -6.07
N LEU A 221 6.22 -16.10 -6.95
CA LEU A 221 5.01 -16.29 -7.72
C LEU A 221 4.45 -17.69 -7.47
N ILE A 222 3.13 -17.80 -7.36
CA ILE A 222 2.42 -19.08 -7.22
C ILE A 222 1.07 -19.00 -7.95
N GLN A 223 0.55 -20.14 -8.41
CA GLN A 223 -0.82 -20.20 -8.90
C GLN A 223 -1.81 -20.27 -7.72
N ALA A 224 -3.00 -19.71 -7.90
CA ALA A 224 -4.05 -19.69 -6.87
C ALA A 224 -4.48 -21.11 -6.42
N ASP A 225 -4.23 -22.14 -7.22
CA ASP A 225 -4.46 -23.53 -6.86
C ASP A 225 -3.32 -24.19 -6.07
N GLY A 226 -2.30 -23.40 -5.69
CA GLY A 226 -1.11 -23.87 -4.95
C GLY A 226 -0.02 -24.50 -5.82
N THR A 227 -0.20 -24.57 -7.12
CA THR A 227 0.80 -25.12 -8.05
C THR A 227 1.80 -24.06 -8.53
N ASN A 228 2.87 -24.48 -9.15
CA ASN A 228 3.85 -23.65 -9.85
C ASN A 228 4.47 -22.54 -8.95
N LEU A 229 4.84 -22.91 -7.71
CA LEU A 229 5.63 -22.01 -6.85
C LEU A 229 6.99 -21.73 -7.49
N ARG A 230 7.32 -20.45 -7.67
CA ARG A 230 8.57 -20.00 -8.30
C ARG A 230 9.20 -18.84 -7.54
N CYS A 231 10.48 -18.96 -7.24
CA CYS A 231 11.29 -17.82 -6.85
C CYS A 231 11.49 -16.92 -8.09
N ALA A 232 11.00 -15.68 -8.02
CA ALA A 232 11.15 -14.75 -9.13
C ALA A 232 12.56 -14.15 -9.19
N LYS A 233 13.16 -13.89 -8.01
CA LYS A 233 14.52 -13.35 -7.95
C LYS A 233 15.19 -13.72 -6.64
N THR A 234 16.42 -14.25 -6.75
CA THR A 234 17.33 -14.37 -5.59
C THR A 234 18.05 -13.05 -5.35
N GLN A 235 18.47 -12.82 -4.12
CA GLN A 235 19.25 -11.65 -3.72
C GLN A 235 20.39 -12.05 -2.78
N THR A 236 21.44 -11.24 -2.78
CA THR A 236 22.56 -11.35 -1.84
C THR A 236 22.33 -10.41 -0.66
N HIS A 237 23.15 -10.53 0.42
CA HIS A 237 23.03 -9.60 1.56
C HIS A 237 23.47 -8.18 1.26
N ASP A 238 23.97 -7.92 0.06
CA ASP A 238 24.32 -6.59 -0.41
C ASP A 238 23.21 -5.96 -1.24
N GLU A 239 22.15 -6.71 -1.52
CA GLU A 239 21.00 -6.29 -2.30
C GLU A 239 19.76 -6.11 -1.41
N LEU A 240 18.97 -5.10 -1.70
CA LEU A 240 17.64 -4.87 -1.14
C LEU A 240 16.62 -4.85 -2.28
N ILE A 241 15.67 -5.76 -2.22
CA ILE A 241 14.49 -5.79 -3.08
C ILE A 241 13.28 -5.54 -2.21
N THR A 242 12.41 -4.59 -2.62
CA THR A 242 11.24 -4.21 -1.82
C THR A 242 10.18 -3.51 -2.66
N HIS A 243 8.99 -3.28 -2.08
CA HIS A 243 7.90 -2.47 -2.61
C HIS A 243 7.44 -2.91 -4.01
N GLU A 244 7.24 -4.21 -4.15
CA GLU A 244 6.73 -4.84 -5.37
C GLU A 244 5.24 -4.51 -5.59
N TYR A 245 4.87 -4.26 -6.84
CA TYR A 245 3.48 -4.09 -7.26
C TYR A 245 3.28 -4.49 -8.73
N TRP A 246 2.07 -4.88 -9.09
CA TRP A 246 1.71 -5.15 -10.47
C TRP A 246 1.45 -3.86 -11.26
N LEU A 247 1.94 -3.79 -12.50
CA LEU A 247 1.45 -2.80 -13.46
C LEU A 247 -0.05 -3.01 -13.68
N ALA A 248 -0.79 -1.92 -13.93
CA ALA A 248 -2.25 -1.95 -14.02
C ALA A 248 -2.79 -2.91 -15.11
N ASP A 249 -2.02 -3.14 -16.18
CA ASP A 249 -2.35 -4.09 -17.24
C ASP A 249 -1.97 -5.56 -16.93
N GLY A 250 -1.34 -5.80 -15.79
CA GLY A 250 -0.87 -7.13 -15.38
C GLY A 250 0.26 -7.71 -16.24
N SER A 251 0.85 -6.93 -17.13
CA SER A 251 1.92 -7.41 -18.04
C SER A 251 3.21 -7.74 -17.30
N ARG A 252 3.53 -6.95 -16.28
CA ARG A 252 4.74 -7.08 -15.46
C ARG A 252 4.45 -6.67 -14.02
N PHE A 253 5.36 -6.97 -13.13
CA PHE A 253 5.43 -6.35 -11.82
C PHE A 253 6.72 -5.54 -11.67
N ALA A 254 6.63 -4.47 -10.90
CA ALA A 254 7.73 -3.57 -10.63
C ALA A 254 8.24 -3.75 -9.20
N PHE A 255 9.47 -3.40 -8.94
CA PHE A 255 10.05 -3.42 -7.60
C PHE A 255 11.24 -2.44 -7.49
N VAL A 256 11.50 -1.98 -6.27
CA VAL A 256 12.70 -1.22 -5.92
C VAL A 256 13.86 -2.20 -5.80
N TYR A 257 14.97 -1.87 -6.43
CA TYR A 257 16.23 -2.57 -6.27
C TYR A 257 17.32 -1.61 -5.80
N ARG A 258 18.02 -1.99 -4.75
CA ARG A 258 19.17 -1.25 -4.22
C ARG A 258 20.33 -2.20 -3.98
N HIS A 259 21.53 -1.69 -4.12
CA HIS A 259 22.75 -2.37 -3.72
C HIS A 259 23.46 -1.54 -2.65
N LYS A 260 24.16 -2.16 -1.70
CA LYS A 260 24.84 -1.43 -0.61
C LYS A 260 25.91 -0.45 -1.13
N ASP A 261 26.56 -0.76 -2.26
CA ASP A 261 27.38 0.18 -3.00
C ASP A 261 26.50 1.08 -3.85
N TYR A 262 25.97 2.14 -3.24
CA TYR A 262 25.03 3.09 -3.84
C TYR A 262 25.51 3.72 -5.15
N GLU A 263 26.82 3.70 -5.45
CA GLU A 263 27.36 4.25 -6.67
C GLU A 263 27.08 3.37 -7.90
N LEU A 264 26.67 2.14 -7.72
CA LEU A 264 26.66 1.20 -8.81
C LEU A 264 25.29 0.78 -9.34
N HIS A 265 24.24 0.62 -8.56
CA HIS A 265 23.02 -0.04 -9.09
C HIS A 265 21.78 0.11 -8.22
N GLU A 266 21.25 1.30 -8.11
CA GLU A 266 19.88 1.43 -7.66
C GLU A 266 18.99 1.67 -8.88
N SER A 267 17.83 1.01 -8.93
CA SER A 267 17.00 1.08 -10.13
C SER A 267 15.55 0.72 -9.85
N ILE A 268 14.67 1.31 -10.63
CA ILE A 268 13.33 0.79 -10.86
C ILE A 268 13.47 -0.37 -11.82
N ARG A 269 12.93 -1.53 -11.45
CA ARG A 269 12.98 -2.74 -12.25
C ARG A 269 11.61 -3.28 -12.52
N PHE A 270 11.43 -3.79 -13.73
CA PHE A 270 10.25 -4.53 -14.13
C PHE A 270 10.61 -5.99 -14.42
N MET A 271 9.70 -6.89 -14.10
CA MET A 271 9.89 -8.31 -14.36
C MET A 271 8.68 -8.90 -15.07
N ASP A 272 8.94 -9.70 -16.10
CA ASP A 272 7.94 -10.51 -16.76
C ASP A 272 7.57 -11.69 -15.87
N PRO A 273 6.28 -11.91 -15.52
CA PRO A 273 5.88 -12.95 -14.59
C PRO A 273 5.99 -14.37 -15.14
N PHE A 274 6.16 -14.54 -16.45
CA PHE A 274 6.25 -15.85 -17.11
C PHE A 274 7.70 -16.27 -17.37
N THR A 275 8.49 -15.37 -17.96
CA THR A 275 9.88 -15.64 -18.32
C THR A 275 10.85 -15.33 -17.20
N LEU A 276 10.45 -14.49 -16.22
CA LEU A 276 11.28 -13.92 -15.17
C LEU A 276 12.43 -13.07 -15.72
N GLU A 277 12.29 -12.60 -16.97
CA GLU A 277 13.21 -11.62 -17.54
C GLU A 277 13.03 -10.28 -16.85
N GLU A 278 14.15 -9.73 -16.38
CA GLU A 278 14.23 -8.46 -15.67
C GLU A 278 14.69 -7.36 -16.62
N GLU A 279 13.97 -6.25 -16.61
CA GLU A 279 14.35 -5.02 -17.29
C GLU A 279 14.77 -3.97 -16.25
N ILE A 280 16.00 -3.46 -16.34
CA ILE A 280 16.43 -2.27 -15.63
C ILE A 280 15.79 -1.08 -16.36
N TRP A 281 14.73 -0.54 -15.76
CA TRP A 281 13.97 0.46 -16.46
C TRP A 281 14.56 1.87 -16.29
N MET A 282 15.06 2.19 -15.09
CA MET A 282 15.67 3.47 -14.79
C MET A 282 16.75 3.29 -13.73
N ASP A 283 17.96 3.76 -14.02
CA ASP A 283 19.04 3.90 -13.04
C ASP A 283 18.70 5.08 -12.14
N SER A 284 18.11 4.81 -11.03
CA SER A 284 17.86 5.81 -9.98
C SER A 284 17.30 5.16 -8.76
N SER A 285 17.82 5.51 -7.63
CA SER A 285 17.67 4.76 -6.42
C SER A 285 17.21 5.54 -5.23
N LYS A 286 16.76 6.71 -5.46
CA LYS A 286 16.34 7.58 -4.38
C LYS A 286 14.94 7.28 -3.86
N TYR A 287 14.17 6.45 -4.57
CA TYR A 287 12.77 6.17 -4.20
C TYR A 287 12.67 5.08 -3.15
N CYS A 288 11.90 5.35 -2.08
CA CYS A 288 11.45 4.32 -1.17
C CYS A 288 10.26 3.57 -1.78
N HIS A 289 9.25 4.31 -2.21
CA HIS A 289 8.07 3.78 -2.89
C HIS A 289 7.93 4.42 -4.25
N PHE A 290 7.34 3.70 -5.19
CA PHE A 290 6.94 4.26 -6.47
C PHE A 290 5.79 3.45 -7.05
N ILE A 291 4.94 4.09 -7.84
CA ILE A 291 3.84 3.45 -8.55
C ILE A 291 3.61 4.09 -9.91
N SER A 292 3.22 3.29 -10.90
CA SER A 292 2.79 3.78 -12.21
C SER A 292 1.31 4.18 -12.19
N ASN A 293 0.96 5.14 -13.04
CA ASN A 293 -0.43 5.46 -13.32
C ASN A 293 -1.11 4.34 -14.15
N ASN A 294 -2.43 4.40 -14.29
CA ASN A 294 -3.23 3.34 -14.91
C ASN A 294 -2.83 2.97 -16.35
N ASN A 295 -2.25 3.90 -17.11
CA ASN A 295 -1.80 3.64 -18.49
C ASN A 295 -0.29 3.44 -18.60
N ASN A 296 0.42 3.33 -17.49
CA ASN A 296 1.87 3.14 -17.40
C ASN A 296 2.71 4.23 -18.11
N SER A 297 2.14 5.43 -18.32
CA SER A 297 2.87 6.54 -18.97
C SER A 297 3.73 7.34 -18.00
N ASN A 298 3.37 7.34 -16.73
CA ASN A 298 4.08 8.04 -15.67
C ASN A 298 4.24 7.15 -14.44
N ILE A 299 5.30 7.40 -13.69
CA ILE A 299 5.53 6.85 -12.36
C ILE A 299 5.64 8.03 -11.38
N VAL A 300 5.08 7.86 -10.19
CA VAL A 300 5.33 8.75 -9.04
C VAL A 300 6.15 8.01 -8.00
N GLY A 301 7.14 8.70 -7.42
CA GLY A 301 7.98 8.12 -6.37
C GLY A 301 8.35 9.11 -5.28
N ASP A 302 8.63 8.60 -4.09
CA ASP A 302 9.09 9.38 -2.94
C ASP A 302 10.59 9.20 -2.70
N GLY A 303 11.31 10.30 -2.57
CA GLY A 303 12.73 10.28 -2.24
C GLY A 303 12.95 10.08 -0.76
N GLN A 304 13.74 9.09 -0.36
CA GLN A 304 14.06 8.80 1.04
C GLN A 304 15.33 9.51 1.54
N LEU A 305 16.26 9.84 0.67
CA LEU A 305 17.52 10.45 1.05
C LEU A 305 17.33 11.90 1.50
N SER A 306 18.06 12.36 2.51
CA SER A 306 17.93 13.69 3.12
C SER A 306 18.07 14.86 2.14
N GLU A 307 18.86 14.70 1.10
CA GLU A 307 19.03 15.70 0.04
C GLU A 307 18.02 15.55 -1.12
N GLN A 308 17.19 14.50 -1.08
CA GLN A 308 16.31 14.11 -2.18
C GLN A 308 14.89 13.77 -1.71
N HIS A 309 14.44 14.34 -0.61
CA HIS A 309 13.12 14.15 -0.01
C HIS A 309 11.99 14.86 -0.77
N PHE A 310 11.88 14.53 -2.05
CA PHE A 310 10.86 15.10 -2.93
C PHE A 310 9.91 14.01 -3.41
N ILE A 311 8.69 14.42 -3.72
CA ILE A 311 7.82 13.65 -4.61
C ILE A 311 8.27 13.92 -6.04
N TYR A 312 8.52 12.86 -6.79
CA TYR A 312 8.99 12.91 -8.17
C TYR A 312 7.95 12.36 -9.12
N LEU A 313 7.76 13.03 -10.24
CA LEU A 313 7.03 12.52 -11.39
C LEU A 313 8.05 12.06 -12.44
N ILE A 314 7.87 10.87 -12.98
CA ILE A 314 8.77 10.27 -13.95
C ILE A 314 7.98 9.97 -15.21
N ASP A 315 8.36 10.59 -16.32
CA ASP A 315 7.87 10.25 -17.65
C ASP A 315 8.51 8.93 -18.12
N VAL A 316 7.66 7.91 -18.35
CA VAL A 316 8.11 6.57 -18.71
C VAL A 316 8.79 6.53 -20.08
N GLN A 317 8.25 7.25 -21.05
CA GLN A 317 8.76 7.24 -22.41
C GLN A 317 10.10 7.99 -22.53
N GLN A 318 10.18 9.15 -21.87
CA GLN A 318 11.39 10.00 -21.92
C GLN A 318 12.45 9.60 -20.91
N ARG A 319 12.11 8.75 -19.94
CA ARG A 319 12.94 8.39 -18.78
C ARG A 319 13.46 9.63 -18.05
N ARG A 320 12.60 10.63 -17.90
CA ARG A 320 12.92 11.91 -17.28
C ARG A 320 12.09 12.11 -16.02
N GLU A 321 12.75 12.53 -14.96
CA GLU A 321 12.10 12.87 -13.71
C GLU A 321 11.95 14.39 -13.52
N GLU A 322 10.89 14.76 -12.80
CA GLU A 322 10.61 16.11 -12.35
C GLU A 322 10.33 16.10 -10.85
N LYS A 323 10.93 17.03 -10.10
CA LYS A 323 10.58 17.26 -8.70
C LYS A 323 9.24 18.01 -8.62
N LEU A 324 8.27 17.41 -7.96
CA LEU A 324 6.95 18.02 -7.78
C LEU A 324 6.91 18.90 -6.54
N CYS A 325 7.28 18.37 -5.39
CA CYS A 325 7.34 19.11 -4.12
C CYS A 325 8.25 18.38 -3.13
N SER A 326 8.72 19.10 -2.11
CA SER A 326 9.31 18.48 -0.93
C SER A 326 8.19 17.82 -0.11
N HIS A 327 8.36 16.56 0.30
CA HIS A 327 7.40 15.93 1.19
C HIS A 327 7.71 16.18 2.67
N GLY A 328 8.94 16.51 3.04
CA GLY A 328 9.33 16.83 4.42
C GLY A 328 9.02 15.78 5.47
N THR A 329 8.74 14.55 5.05
CA THR A 329 8.32 13.44 5.92
C THR A 329 9.45 13.00 6.83
N SER A 330 9.15 12.80 8.13
CA SER A 330 10.14 12.46 9.14
C SER A 330 10.46 10.96 9.25
N TRP A 331 9.65 10.09 8.69
CA TRP A 331 9.73 8.62 8.81
C TRP A 331 9.61 8.12 10.25
N LYS A 332 8.91 8.85 11.10
CA LYS A 332 8.73 8.53 12.52
C LYS A 332 7.41 7.80 12.77
N PRO A 333 7.36 6.94 13.78
CA PRO A 333 6.11 6.31 14.22
C PRO A 333 5.20 7.30 14.94
N TYR A 334 3.88 7.05 14.83
CA TYR A 334 2.83 7.81 15.48
C TYR A 334 1.91 6.87 16.30
N GLY A 335 2.47 6.28 17.34
CA GLY A 335 1.71 5.41 18.24
C GLY A 335 1.28 4.09 17.58
N ASN A 336 -0.02 3.84 17.51
CA ASN A 336 -0.58 2.61 16.96
C ASN A 336 -0.85 2.68 15.44
N THR A 337 -0.43 3.75 14.77
CA THR A 337 -0.54 3.88 13.32
C THR A 337 0.76 3.45 12.65
N GLN A 338 0.75 3.39 11.34
CA GLN A 338 1.98 3.23 10.58
C GLN A 338 2.91 4.45 10.77
N ASP A 339 4.19 4.28 10.45
CA ASP A 339 5.13 5.39 10.36
C ASP A 339 4.64 6.43 9.34
N ALA A 340 5.07 7.68 9.50
CA ALA A 340 4.83 8.70 8.49
C ALA A 340 5.61 8.35 7.21
N HIS A 341 4.90 7.85 6.20
CA HIS A 341 5.43 7.52 4.88
C HIS A 341 4.69 8.32 3.82
N PRO A 342 5.38 8.81 2.78
CA PRO A 342 4.69 9.52 1.70
C PRO A 342 3.73 8.62 0.92
N HIS A 343 4.13 7.42 0.50
CA HIS A 343 3.33 6.49 -0.29
C HIS A 343 2.58 7.17 -1.44
N PRO A 344 3.24 7.96 -2.30
CA PRO A 344 2.53 8.75 -3.30
C PRO A 344 1.76 7.87 -4.28
N THR A 345 0.54 8.30 -4.63
CA THR A 345 -0.28 7.59 -5.60
C THR A 345 -1.04 8.55 -6.50
N PHE A 346 -1.39 8.09 -7.72
CA PHE A 346 -2.13 8.86 -8.69
C PHE A 346 -3.64 8.84 -8.45
N ALA A 347 -4.31 9.94 -8.82
CA ALA A 347 -5.72 9.89 -9.14
C ALA A 347 -5.99 8.93 -10.31
N PRO A 348 -7.18 8.30 -10.39
CA PRO A 348 -7.52 7.39 -11.49
C PRO A 348 -7.31 7.95 -12.90
N ASP A 349 -7.57 9.24 -13.12
CA ASP A 349 -7.36 9.92 -14.41
C ASP A 349 -5.95 10.50 -14.59
N GLY A 350 -5.09 10.41 -13.56
CA GLY A 350 -3.74 10.96 -13.57
C GLY A 350 -3.64 12.47 -13.39
N SER A 351 -4.73 13.17 -13.04
CA SER A 351 -4.75 14.63 -12.94
C SER A 351 -4.06 15.21 -11.70
N PHE A 352 -3.94 14.42 -10.65
CA PHE A 352 -3.25 14.80 -9.42
C PHE A 352 -2.61 13.60 -8.73
N ILE A 353 -1.78 13.88 -7.75
CA ILE A 353 -1.14 12.93 -6.85
C ILE A 353 -1.57 13.26 -5.42
N ILE A 354 -1.75 12.23 -4.59
CA ILE A 354 -1.84 12.37 -3.14
C ILE A 354 -0.65 11.68 -2.47
N PHE A 355 -0.29 12.15 -1.29
CA PHE A 355 0.71 11.54 -0.42
C PHE A 355 0.48 11.92 1.04
N THR A 356 1.03 11.15 1.98
CA THR A 356 1.02 11.46 3.41
C THR A 356 2.33 12.12 3.81
N SER A 357 2.27 13.10 4.70
CA SER A 357 3.47 13.70 5.32
C SER A 357 3.15 14.30 6.68
N ASP A 358 4.13 14.29 7.55
CA ASP A 358 4.14 14.96 8.85
C ASP A 358 4.95 16.28 8.83
N MET A 359 5.11 16.91 7.66
CA MET A 359 5.86 18.17 7.51
C MET A 359 5.33 19.33 8.38
N GLU A 360 4.05 19.29 8.78
CA GLU A 360 3.41 20.25 9.67
C GLU A 360 3.25 19.70 11.11
N GLY A 361 3.99 18.63 11.47
CA GLY A 361 4.09 18.11 12.84
C GLY A 361 3.44 16.77 13.08
N ILE A 362 2.34 16.44 12.39
CA ILE A 362 1.66 15.14 12.42
C ILE A 362 1.26 14.71 11.01
N PRO A 363 1.05 13.40 10.76
CA PRO A 363 0.67 12.93 9.44
C PRO A 363 -0.63 13.53 8.93
N CYS A 364 -0.53 14.20 7.80
CA CYS A 364 -1.63 14.76 7.02
C CYS A 364 -1.54 14.27 5.57
N ILE A 365 -2.66 14.31 4.88
CA ILE A 365 -2.73 13.98 3.45
C ILE A 365 -2.64 15.25 2.63
N TYR A 366 -1.78 15.20 1.61
CA TYR A 366 -1.51 16.31 0.71
C TYR A 366 -1.86 15.92 -0.73
N LYS A 367 -2.26 16.93 -1.51
CA LYS A 367 -2.56 16.81 -2.94
C LYS A 367 -1.69 17.78 -3.74
N ILE A 368 -1.20 17.32 -4.88
CA ILE A 368 -0.54 18.15 -5.89
C ILE A 368 -1.18 17.91 -7.26
N ASP A 369 -1.65 18.96 -7.91
CA ASP A 369 -2.20 18.88 -9.25
C ASP A 369 -1.07 18.82 -10.29
N LEU A 370 -1.26 18.01 -11.34
CA LEU A 370 -0.26 17.74 -12.38
C LEU A 370 -0.45 18.61 -13.66
N ASN A 371 -1.39 19.52 -13.65
CA ASN A 371 -1.70 20.41 -14.80
C ASN A 371 -0.81 21.65 -14.84
#